data_8a360008a96bdba5a2fbec94f6984e53
#
_entry.id   8a360008a96bdba5a2fbec94f6984e53
#
_cell.length_a   1.000
_cell.length_b   1.000
_cell.length_c   1.000
_cell.angle_alpha   90.00
_cell.angle_beta   90.00
_cell.angle_gamma   90.00
#
_symmetry.space_group_name_H-M   'P 1'
#
loop_
_entity.id
_entity.type
_entity.pdbx_description
1 polymer ?
#
loop_
_entity_poly.entity_id
_entity_poly.type
_entity_poly.pdbx_seq_one_letter_code
_entity_poly.pdbx_strand_id
1 'polypeptide(L)'
;LSSYGESYKNLISSLQSQYPKNRFQILAVSKTKPYEVIREAYLGGIRVFGENYIPEAVEKFTKLREEFPEANEEVQLHHIGPVQSGTLRKLFGHFQFTHGVGSFSTLNELLKRALKEKKTIRYFIQCNLTKESSKNGMDTEELILRKKEMVNLQNEYCIWEGMMGMGPSDGESEGTGLAFQKLNDLRNEYFPDKKLSMGMSGDYDLALQYGSDYLRIGSKIFGDRVYGTDKQA
;
A
#
# COMPACT_ATOMS: atom_id res chain seq x y z
N LEU A 1 -22.39 -6.61 13.29
CA LEU A 1 -21.18 -6.30 12.49
C LEU A 1 -21.43 -4.99 11.76
N SER A 2 -20.44 -4.09 11.68
CA SER A 2 -20.59 -2.89 10.86
C SER A 2 -20.70 -3.28 9.38
N SER A 3 -21.40 -2.48 8.58
CA SER A 3 -21.55 -2.71 7.12
C SER A 3 -20.20 -2.80 6.41
N TYR A 4 -19.17 -2.08 6.90
CA TYR A 4 -17.81 -2.13 6.36
C TYR A 4 -17.11 -3.46 6.63
N GLY A 5 -17.29 -4.02 7.84
CA GLY A 5 -16.76 -5.34 8.19
C GLY A 5 -17.38 -6.46 7.37
N GLU A 6 -18.67 -6.39 7.09
CA GLU A 6 -19.37 -7.34 6.21
C GLU A 6 -18.90 -7.23 4.77
N SER A 7 -18.82 -6.01 4.22
CA SER A 7 -18.30 -5.77 2.87
C SER A 7 -16.87 -6.30 2.71
N TYR A 8 -16.02 -6.08 3.69
CA TYR A 8 -14.63 -6.57 3.70
C TYR A 8 -14.57 -8.10 3.71
N LYS A 9 -15.33 -8.77 4.61
CA LYS A 9 -15.36 -10.23 4.71
C LYS A 9 -15.94 -10.88 3.45
N ASN A 10 -17.01 -10.32 2.91
CA ASN A 10 -17.64 -10.81 1.69
C ASN A 10 -16.69 -10.72 0.50
N LEU A 11 -15.94 -9.60 0.39
CA LEU A 11 -14.94 -9.42 -0.64
C LEU A 11 -13.83 -10.47 -0.52
N ILE A 12 -13.28 -10.67 0.67
CA ILE A 12 -12.25 -11.70 0.91
C ILE A 12 -12.76 -13.08 0.52
N SER A 13 -13.93 -13.46 1.01
CA SER A 13 -14.52 -14.78 0.75
C SER A 13 -14.75 -15.02 -0.75
N SER A 14 -15.27 -14.01 -1.44
CA SER A 14 -15.48 -14.06 -2.90
C SER A 14 -14.15 -14.26 -3.65
N LEU A 15 -13.15 -13.47 -3.32
CA LEU A 15 -11.85 -13.56 -3.99
C LEU A 15 -11.10 -14.86 -3.65
N GLN A 16 -11.20 -15.36 -2.43
CA GLN A 16 -10.61 -16.64 -2.06
C GLN A 16 -11.27 -17.81 -2.80
N SER A 17 -12.60 -17.74 -3.02
CA SER A 17 -13.32 -18.72 -3.82
C SER A 17 -12.92 -18.67 -5.31
N GLN A 18 -12.74 -17.47 -5.85
CA GLN A 18 -12.40 -17.27 -7.26
C GLN A 18 -10.92 -17.55 -7.55
N TYR A 19 -10.04 -17.26 -6.59
CA TYR A 19 -8.58 -17.42 -6.70
C TYR A 19 -8.03 -18.30 -5.56
N PRO A 20 -8.41 -19.58 -5.47
CA PRO A 20 -8.11 -20.44 -4.30
C PRO A 20 -6.62 -20.75 -4.12
N LYS A 21 -5.81 -20.56 -5.15
CA LYS A 21 -4.35 -20.75 -5.10
C LYS A 21 -3.57 -19.49 -4.72
N ASN A 22 -4.20 -18.31 -4.78
CA ASN A 22 -3.55 -17.05 -4.49
C ASN A 22 -3.55 -16.80 -2.98
N ARG A 23 -2.41 -16.32 -2.48
CA ARG A 23 -2.31 -15.78 -1.13
C ARG A 23 -2.22 -14.28 -1.24
N PHE A 24 -3.21 -13.57 -0.75
CA PHE A 24 -3.26 -12.11 -0.83
C PHE A 24 -3.77 -11.51 0.47
N GLN A 25 -3.44 -10.25 0.68
CA GLN A 25 -3.97 -9.42 1.76
C GLN A 25 -4.67 -8.20 1.17
N ILE A 26 -5.85 -7.87 1.68
CA ILE A 26 -6.57 -6.66 1.30
C ILE A 26 -6.23 -5.55 2.29
N LEU A 27 -5.68 -4.44 1.79
CA LEU A 27 -5.55 -3.19 2.50
C LEU A 27 -6.86 -2.41 2.34
N ALA A 28 -7.59 -2.19 3.44
CA ALA A 28 -8.77 -1.34 3.44
C ALA A 28 -8.31 0.12 3.33
N VAL A 29 -8.44 0.69 2.12
CA VAL A 29 -7.95 2.05 1.83
C VAL A 29 -8.91 3.08 2.40
N SER A 30 -8.54 3.69 3.51
CA SER A 30 -9.36 4.58 4.33
C SER A 30 -8.99 6.07 4.24
N LYS A 31 -8.14 6.42 3.26
CA LYS A 31 -7.79 7.83 3.01
C LYS A 31 -9.04 8.68 2.81
N THR A 32 -9.03 9.89 3.37
CA THR A 32 -10.16 10.85 3.36
C THR A 32 -11.44 10.42 4.10
N LYS A 33 -11.43 9.26 4.75
CA LYS A 33 -12.54 8.83 5.57
C LYS A 33 -12.38 9.38 7.01
N PRO A 34 -13.48 9.86 7.64
CA PRO A 34 -13.41 10.39 9.01
C PRO A 34 -13.16 9.28 10.03
N TYR A 35 -12.79 9.69 11.23
CA TYR A 35 -12.47 8.76 12.34
C TYR A 35 -13.59 7.75 12.61
N GLU A 36 -14.83 8.18 12.58
CA GLU A 36 -16.01 7.35 12.84
C GLU A 36 -16.09 6.13 11.90
N VAL A 37 -15.70 6.32 10.63
CA VAL A 37 -15.62 5.24 9.64
C VAL A 37 -14.50 4.25 9.99
N ILE A 38 -13.34 4.76 10.43
CA ILE A 38 -12.21 3.91 10.87
C ILE A 38 -12.60 3.10 12.10
N ARG A 39 -13.23 3.74 13.06
CA ARG A 39 -13.74 3.10 14.28
C ARG A 39 -14.72 1.97 13.96
N GLU A 40 -15.71 2.23 13.13
CA GLU A 40 -16.68 1.20 12.70
C GLU A 40 -16.03 0.05 11.93
N ALA A 41 -15.07 0.36 11.06
CA ALA A 41 -14.30 -0.63 10.31
C ALA A 41 -13.50 -1.53 11.26
N TYR A 42 -12.83 -0.95 12.26
CA TYR A 42 -12.10 -1.68 13.28
C TYR A 42 -13.03 -2.60 14.10
N LEU A 43 -14.15 -2.08 14.59
CA LEU A 43 -15.18 -2.86 15.30
C LEU A 43 -15.79 -3.97 14.39
N GLY A 44 -15.85 -3.74 13.09
CA GLY A 44 -16.25 -4.72 12.08
C GLY A 44 -15.22 -5.82 11.81
N GLY A 45 -14.03 -5.73 12.43
CA GLY A 45 -12.96 -6.73 12.32
C GLY A 45 -11.89 -6.43 11.26
N ILE A 46 -11.89 -5.23 10.66
CA ILE A 46 -10.80 -4.81 9.76
C ILE A 46 -9.58 -4.46 10.60
N ARG A 47 -8.42 -5.01 10.23
CA ARG A 47 -7.15 -4.83 10.94
C ARG A 47 -6.03 -4.28 10.07
N VAL A 48 -6.21 -4.26 8.76
CA VAL A 48 -5.19 -3.83 7.80
C VAL A 48 -5.71 -2.66 6.99
N PHE A 49 -5.08 -1.49 7.17
CA PHE A 49 -5.52 -0.24 6.58
C PHE A 49 -4.46 0.36 5.65
N GLY A 50 -4.92 1.04 4.60
CA GLY A 50 -4.07 1.77 3.66
C GLY A 50 -4.36 3.27 3.67
N GLU A 51 -3.33 4.10 3.86
CA GLU A 51 -3.45 5.55 3.95
C GLU A 51 -2.45 6.28 3.05
N ASN A 52 -2.88 7.39 2.45
CA ASN A 52 -2.01 8.22 1.61
C ASN A 52 -1.39 9.39 2.36
N TYR A 53 -2.15 9.97 3.29
CA TYR A 53 -1.81 11.25 3.93
C TYR A 53 -1.37 10.99 5.36
N ILE A 54 -0.04 11.05 5.58
CA ILE A 54 0.56 10.69 6.88
C ILE A 54 0.00 11.49 8.05
N PRO A 55 -0.15 12.84 7.98
CA PRO A 55 -0.71 13.60 9.11
C PRO A 55 -2.14 13.19 9.48
N GLU A 56 -2.99 13.04 8.47
CA GLU A 56 -4.38 12.58 8.63
C GLU A 56 -4.45 11.19 9.27
N ALA A 57 -3.63 10.26 8.76
CA ALA A 57 -3.58 8.91 9.27
C ALA A 57 -3.10 8.86 10.73
N VAL A 58 -2.04 9.61 11.05
CA VAL A 58 -1.51 9.67 12.42
C VAL A 58 -2.58 10.14 13.39
N GLU A 59 -3.32 11.18 13.06
CA GLU A 59 -4.41 11.71 13.90
C GLU A 59 -5.49 10.65 14.13
N LYS A 60 -6.02 10.05 13.07
CA LYS A 60 -7.10 9.05 13.14
C LYS A 60 -6.70 7.80 13.93
N PHE A 61 -5.53 7.26 13.64
CA PHE A 61 -5.08 6.02 14.25
C PHE A 61 -4.50 6.21 15.67
N THR A 62 -4.04 7.40 16.02
CA THR A 62 -3.74 7.74 17.42
C THR A 62 -5.02 7.72 18.24
N LYS A 63 -6.07 8.39 17.77
CA LYS A 63 -7.39 8.38 18.43
C LYS A 63 -7.97 6.97 18.56
N LEU A 64 -7.79 6.13 17.52
CA LEU A 64 -8.23 4.73 17.59
C LEU A 64 -7.51 3.94 18.68
N ARG A 65 -6.20 4.11 18.81
CA ARG A 65 -5.37 3.41 19.79
C ARG A 65 -5.60 3.93 21.23
N GLU A 66 -6.01 5.17 21.38
CA GLU A 66 -6.44 5.74 22.67
C GLU A 66 -7.78 5.16 23.10
N GLU A 67 -8.74 5.01 22.18
CA GLU A 67 -10.06 4.40 22.45
C GLU A 67 -9.97 2.88 22.62
N PHE A 68 -9.11 2.22 21.83
CA PHE A 68 -8.91 0.76 21.81
C PHE A 68 -7.41 0.45 21.94
N PRO A 69 -6.89 0.28 23.17
CA PRO A 69 -5.45 0.03 23.39
C PRO A 69 -4.89 -1.19 22.64
N GLU A 70 -5.71 -2.23 22.45
CA GLU A 70 -5.38 -3.44 21.69
C GLU A 70 -5.09 -3.15 20.20
N ALA A 71 -5.62 -2.05 19.66
CA ALA A 71 -5.35 -1.63 18.29
C ALA A 71 -3.86 -1.30 18.03
N ASN A 72 -3.06 -1.07 19.09
CA ASN A 72 -1.61 -0.89 18.96
C ASN A 72 -0.92 -2.14 18.38
N GLU A 73 -1.39 -3.31 18.74
CA GLU A 73 -0.83 -4.59 18.30
C GLU A 73 -1.59 -5.18 17.12
N GLU A 74 -2.92 -5.00 17.09
CA GLU A 74 -3.79 -5.61 16.09
C GLU A 74 -3.77 -4.90 14.74
N VAL A 75 -3.64 -3.56 14.73
CA VAL A 75 -3.76 -2.77 13.50
C VAL A 75 -2.45 -2.67 12.77
N GLN A 76 -2.46 -3.11 11.52
CA GLN A 76 -1.40 -2.91 10.53
C GLN A 76 -1.74 -1.71 9.64
N LEU A 77 -0.89 -0.68 9.69
CA LEU A 77 -1.08 0.54 8.93
C LEU A 77 -0.05 0.63 7.81
N HIS A 78 -0.53 0.68 6.57
CA HIS A 78 0.28 0.79 5.37
C HIS A 78 0.18 2.20 4.78
N HIS A 79 1.31 2.88 4.62
CA HIS A 79 1.41 4.08 3.82
C HIS A 79 1.47 3.69 2.34
N ILE A 80 0.50 4.12 1.55
CA ILE A 80 0.36 3.76 0.14
C ILE A 80 0.50 4.95 -0.82
N GLY A 81 0.78 6.13 -0.29
CA GLY A 81 1.13 7.33 -1.06
C GLY A 81 2.63 7.43 -1.34
N PRO A 82 3.07 8.42 -2.16
CA PRO A 82 4.47 8.68 -2.40
C PRO A 82 5.16 9.15 -1.10
N VAL A 83 6.34 8.59 -0.83
CA VAL A 83 7.15 9.01 0.31
C VAL A 83 7.77 10.36 0.01
N GLN A 84 7.57 11.32 0.92
CA GLN A 84 8.10 12.68 0.82
C GLN A 84 9.03 12.99 2.02
N SER A 85 10.16 13.62 1.77
CA SER A 85 11.17 13.95 2.80
C SER A 85 10.59 14.71 3.99
N GLY A 86 9.67 15.65 3.75
CA GLY A 86 9.05 16.48 4.80
C GLY A 86 8.14 15.71 5.77
N THR A 87 7.61 14.56 5.36
CA THR A 87 6.71 13.73 6.17
C THR A 87 7.34 12.42 6.63
N LEU A 88 8.53 12.11 6.15
CA LEU A 88 9.21 10.83 6.38
C LEU A 88 9.34 10.49 7.88
N ARG A 89 9.62 11.48 8.73
CA ARG A 89 9.74 11.27 10.18
C ARG A 89 8.46 10.70 10.80
N LYS A 90 7.29 11.11 10.32
CA LYS A 90 5.99 10.69 10.86
C LYS A 90 5.59 9.28 10.41
N LEU A 91 6.30 8.66 9.47
CA LEU A 91 6.08 7.24 9.13
C LEU A 91 6.45 6.34 10.32
N PHE A 92 7.58 6.65 10.98
CA PHE A 92 8.13 5.77 11.99
C PHE A 92 7.34 5.79 13.30
N GLY A 93 6.97 4.59 13.77
CA GLY A 93 6.17 4.40 14.97
C GLY A 93 4.65 4.48 14.76
N HIS A 94 4.20 4.83 13.55
CA HIS A 94 2.79 4.83 13.19
C HIS A 94 2.47 3.81 12.10
N PHE A 95 3.37 3.65 11.12
CA PHE A 95 3.19 2.74 9.99
C PHE A 95 4.16 1.57 10.08
N GLN A 96 3.68 0.38 9.77
CA GLN A 96 4.48 -0.83 9.64
C GLN A 96 5.04 -0.99 8.22
N PHE A 97 4.34 -0.41 7.22
CA PHE A 97 4.70 -0.53 5.81
C PHE A 97 4.64 0.81 5.08
N THR A 98 5.48 0.98 4.05
CA THR A 98 5.32 2.03 3.05
C THR A 98 5.49 1.45 1.65
N HIS A 99 4.58 1.83 0.73
CA HIS A 99 4.55 1.31 -0.65
C HIS A 99 5.06 2.31 -1.68
N GLY A 100 5.39 3.52 -1.28
CA GLY A 100 5.68 4.64 -2.17
C GLY A 100 7.14 5.05 -2.28
N VAL A 101 8.10 4.12 -2.16
CA VAL A 101 9.53 4.43 -2.33
C VAL A 101 9.85 4.45 -3.82
N GLY A 102 9.80 5.62 -4.43
CA GLY A 102 9.88 5.81 -5.89
C GLY A 102 11.24 6.23 -6.42
N SER A 103 12.28 6.35 -5.58
CA SER A 103 13.64 6.68 -6.02
C SER A 103 14.70 6.19 -5.03
N PHE A 104 15.93 6.04 -5.50
CA PHE A 104 17.09 5.72 -4.64
C PHE A 104 17.37 6.81 -3.61
N SER A 105 17.14 8.06 -3.95
CA SER A 105 17.29 9.18 -2.99
C SER A 105 16.31 9.00 -1.82
N THR A 106 15.06 8.74 -2.11
CA THR A 106 14.03 8.47 -1.09
C THR A 106 14.35 7.23 -0.26
N LEU A 107 14.84 6.16 -0.91
CA LEU A 107 15.27 4.95 -0.22
C LEU A 107 16.42 5.25 0.77
N ASN A 108 17.45 5.97 0.34
CA ASN A 108 18.57 6.32 1.19
C ASN A 108 18.15 7.17 2.40
N GLU A 109 17.22 8.10 2.22
CA GLU A 109 16.66 8.87 3.33
C GLU A 109 15.86 7.98 4.29
N LEU A 110 15.06 7.06 3.76
CA LEU A 110 14.29 6.10 4.57
C LEU A 110 15.22 5.23 5.42
N LEU A 111 16.28 4.67 4.81
CA LEU A 111 17.29 3.83 5.48
C LEU A 111 18.00 4.59 6.61
N LYS A 112 18.47 5.81 6.32
CA LYS A 112 19.13 6.68 7.33
C LYS A 112 18.18 6.99 8.48
N ARG A 113 16.93 7.26 8.18
CA ARG A 113 15.92 7.58 9.19
C ARG A 113 15.57 6.36 10.05
N ALA A 114 15.42 5.19 9.44
CA ALA A 114 15.15 3.94 10.14
C ALA A 114 16.22 3.64 11.20
N LEU A 115 17.50 3.76 10.83
CA LEU A 115 18.62 3.61 11.75
C LEU A 115 18.60 4.63 12.88
N LYS A 116 18.25 5.89 12.58
CA LYS A 116 18.18 6.97 13.59
C LYS A 116 17.03 6.76 14.58
N GLU A 117 15.85 6.40 14.08
CA GLU A 117 14.65 6.22 14.91
C GLU A 117 14.65 4.86 15.64
N LYS A 118 15.46 3.90 15.19
CA LYS A 118 15.49 2.50 15.67
C LYS A 118 14.10 1.86 15.69
N LYS A 119 13.32 2.14 14.66
CA LYS A 119 11.97 1.61 14.46
C LYS A 119 11.86 0.92 13.13
N THR A 120 11.32 -0.29 13.13
CA THR A 120 11.21 -1.11 11.92
C THR A 120 10.13 -0.57 11.00
N ILE A 121 10.47 -0.49 9.71
CA ILE A 121 9.52 -0.26 8.62
C ILE A 121 9.82 -1.24 7.48
N ARG A 122 8.77 -1.80 6.88
CA ARG A 122 8.86 -2.60 5.67
C ARG A 122 8.52 -1.73 4.48
N TYR A 123 9.28 -1.82 3.40
CA TYR A 123 9.05 -0.95 2.25
C TYR A 123 8.89 -1.71 0.93
N PHE A 124 8.11 -1.12 0.05
CA PHE A 124 7.99 -1.52 -1.35
C PHE A 124 8.61 -0.45 -2.23
N ILE A 125 9.34 -0.88 -3.24
CA ILE A 125 9.78 -0.01 -4.31
C ILE A 125 8.60 0.22 -5.25
N GLN A 126 8.20 1.48 -5.41
CA GLN A 126 7.25 1.86 -6.44
C GLN A 126 7.96 1.87 -7.80
N CYS A 127 7.51 1.02 -8.73
CA CYS A 127 8.06 0.92 -10.08
C CYS A 127 7.26 1.75 -11.07
N ASN A 128 7.95 2.46 -11.96
CA ASN A 128 7.34 3.12 -13.11
C ASN A 128 7.19 2.10 -14.25
N LEU A 129 5.98 1.60 -14.46
CA LEU A 129 5.68 0.53 -15.42
C LEU A 129 5.24 1.05 -16.79
N THR A 130 4.75 2.28 -16.85
CA THR A 130 4.08 2.86 -18.03
C THR A 130 4.96 3.83 -18.80
N LYS A 131 6.18 4.13 -18.32
CA LYS A 131 7.11 5.13 -18.87
C LYS A 131 6.51 6.55 -19.03
N GLU A 132 5.41 6.83 -18.35
CA GLU A 132 4.86 8.18 -18.28
C GLU A 132 5.79 9.05 -17.43
N SER A 133 6.34 10.13 -18.01
CA SER A 133 7.28 11.03 -17.32
C SER A 133 6.68 11.74 -16.10
N SER A 134 5.36 11.81 -16.00
CA SER A 134 4.61 12.40 -14.89
C SER A 134 4.41 11.47 -13.70
N LYS A 135 4.73 10.16 -13.82
CA LYS A 135 4.51 9.19 -12.74
C LYS A 135 5.73 9.03 -11.85
N ASN A 136 5.47 9.09 -10.55
CA ASN A 136 6.45 8.70 -9.55
C ASN A 136 6.74 7.20 -9.67
N GLY A 137 7.99 6.82 -9.53
CA GLY A 137 8.41 5.43 -9.52
C GLY A 137 9.82 5.27 -10.06
N MET A 138 10.49 4.25 -9.55
CA MET A 138 11.83 3.86 -9.97
C MET A 138 11.76 3.16 -11.32
N ASP A 139 12.67 3.46 -12.21
CA ASP A 139 12.82 2.74 -13.48
C ASP A 139 13.18 1.28 -13.21
N THR A 140 12.55 0.36 -13.93
CA THR A 140 12.75 -1.08 -13.74
C THR A 140 14.14 -1.55 -14.17
N GLU A 141 14.74 -0.92 -15.18
CA GLU A 141 16.10 -1.22 -15.64
C GLU A 141 17.12 -0.74 -14.61
N GLU A 142 16.93 0.45 -14.03
CA GLU A 142 17.74 0.96 -12.94
C GLU A 142 17.67 0.03 -11.71
N LEU A 143 16.49 -0.48 -11.38
CA LEU A 143 16.31 -1.41 -10.26
C LEU A 143 17.09 -2.72 -10.48
N ILE A 144 17.06 -3.27 -11.69
CA ILE A 144 17.82 -4.47 -12.06
C ILE A 144 19.33 -4.21 -11.95
N LEU A 145 19.81 -3.12 -12.53
CA LEU A 145 21.24 -2.74 -12.49
C LEU A 145 21.76 -2.60 -11.06
N ARG A 146 20.93 -2.06 -10.17
CA ARG A 146 21.29 -1.84 -8.76
C ARG A 146 20.88 -2.97 -7.82
N LYS A 147 20.48 -4.14 -8.32
CA LYS A 147 20.05 -5.28 -7.50
C LYS A 147 21.00 -5.60 -6.34
N LYS A 148 22.31 -5.70 -6.62
CA LYS A 148 23.34 -5.99 -5.60
C LYS A 148 23.43 -4.89 -4.54
N GLU A 149 23.34 -3.62 -4.96
CA GLU A 149 23.33 -2.47 -4.05
C GLU A 149 22.10 -2.52 -3.15
N MET A 150 20.92 -2.79 -3.71
CA MET A 150 19.66 -2.90 -2.98
C MET A 150 19.72 -3.95 -1.87
N VAL A 151 20.28 -5.11 -2.14
CA VAL A 151 20.43 -6.19 -1.15
C VAL A 151 21.34 -5.76 0.00
N ASN A 152 22.42 -5.02 -0.31
CA ASN A 152 23.39 -4.57 0.68
C ASN A 152 22.92 -3.35 1.50
N LEU A 153 21.98 -2.57 0.97
CA LEU A 153 21.45 -1.38 1.64
C LEU A 153 20.46 -1.68 2.78
N GLN A 154 19.92 -2.91 2.85
CA GLN A 154 18.99 -3.30 3.89
C GLN A 154 19.66 -3.30 5.28
N ASN A 155 18.89 -2.97 6.30
CA ASN A 155 19.31 -3.06 7.69
C ASN A 155 18.16 -3.62 8.55
N GLU A 156 18.42 -3.89 9.82
CA GLU A 156 17.45 -4.50 10.74
C GLU A 156 16.15 -3.67 10.94
N TYR A 157 16.21 -2.36 10.65
CA TYR A 157 15.06 -1.44 10.80
C TYR A 157 14.36 -1.10 9.48
N CYS A 158 14.94 -1.46 8.33
CA CYS A 158 14.39 -1.11 7.03
C CYS A 158 14.44 -2.32 6.10
N ILE A 159 13.29 -2.99 5.96
CA ILE A 159 13.20 -4.30 5.31
C ILE A 159 12.53 -4.14 3.94
N TRP A 160 13.22 -4.56 2.90
CA TRP A 160 12.64 -4.60 1.56
C TRP A 160 11.64 -5.75 1.41
N GLU A 161 10.35 -5.41 1.43
CA GLU A 161 9.26 -6.39 1.35
C GLU A 161 8.94 -6.76 -0.11
N GLY A 162 8.94 -5.78 -1.02
CA GLY A 162 8.54 -6.05 -2.38
C GLY A 162 8.52 -4.85 -3.32
N MET A 163 7.71 -4.96 -4.37
CA MET A 163 7.52 -3.93 -5.37
C MET A 163 6.04 -3.56 -5.51
N MET A 164 5.79 -2.28 -5.78
CA MET A 164 4.45 -1.74 -5.99
C MET A 164 4.34 -1.22 -7.42
N GLY A 165 3.22 -1.50 -8.05
CA GLY A 165 2.90 -0.99 -9.37
C GLY A 165 1.45 -0.55 -9.52
N MET A 166 1.22 0.30 -10.51
CA MET A 166 -0.09 0.75 -10.96
C MET A 166 -0.15 0.69 -12.48
N GLY A 167 -1.34 0.48 -13.01
CA GLY A 167 -1.62 0.60 -14.44
C GLY A 167 -1.53 2.06 -14.93
N PRO A 168 -1.73 2.29 -16.23
CA PRO A 168 -1.76 3.64 -16.82
C PRO A 168 -2.88 4.49 -16.24
N SER A 169 -2.73 5.83 -16.37
CA SER A 169 -3.66 6.79 -15.76
C SER A 169 -5.05 6.80 -16.39
N ASP A 170 -5.15 6.40 -17.64
CA ASP A 170 -6.43 6.27 -18.38
C ASP A 170 -7.28 5.09 -17.89
N GLY A 171 -6.70 4.14 -17.13
CA GLY A 171 -7.39 3.00 -16.59
C GLY A 171 -7.72 1.92 -17.63
N GLU A 172 -7.11 1.97 -18.82
CA GLU A 172 -7.32 0.95 -19.83
C GLU A 172 -6.89 -0.44 -19.34
N SER A 173 -7.79 -1.42 -19.51
CA SER A 173 -7.59 -2.77 -19.01
C SER A 173 -6.37 -3.47 -19.63
N GLU A 174 -6.15 -3.30 -20.93
CA GLU A 174 -5.00 -3.88 -21.65
C GLU A 174 -3.67 -3.29 -21.14
N GLY A 175 -3.57 -1.97 -21.05
CA GLY A 175 -2.38 -1.29 -20.53
C GLY A 175 -2.11 -1.64 -19.06
N THR A 176 -3.16 -1.79 -18.26
CA THR A 176 -3.06 -2.24 -16.87
C THR A 176 -2.55 -3.67 -16.78
N GLY A 177 -3.07 -4.58 -17.62
CA GLY A 177 -2.61 -5.98 -17.69
C GLY A 177 -1.14 -6.07 -18.04
N LEU A 178 -0.70 -5.33 -19.06
CA LEU A 178 0.73 -5.29 -19.47
C LEU A 178 1.62 -4.74 -18.34
N ALA A 179 1.19 -3.73 -17.62
CA ALA A 179 1.93 -3.19 -16.48
C ALA A 179 2.08 -4.22 -15.36
N PHE A 180 1.00 -4.92 -14.99
CA PHE A 180 1.03 -5.95 -13.97
C PHE A 180 1.84 -7.17 -14.37
N GLN A 181 1.73 -7.59 -15.64
CA GLN A 181 2.58 -8.65 -16.21
C GLN A 181 4.05 -8.27 -16.10
N LYS A 182 4.42 -7.07 -16.56
CA LYS A 182 5.81 -6.58 -16.47
C LYS A 182 6.36 -6.62 -15.05
N LEU A 183 5.57 -6.23 -14.06
CA LEU A 183 6.01 -6.26 -12.66
C LEU A 183 6.13 -7.70 -12.13
N ASN A 184 5.22 -8.58 -12.52
CA ASN A 184 5.30 -10.00 -12.18
C ASN A 184 6.52 -10.69 -12.81
N ASP A 185 6.82 -10.40 -14.08
CA ASP A 185 7.99 -10.93 -14.78
C ASP A 185 9.28 -10.43 -14.12
N LEU A 186 9.34 -9.13 -13.79
CA LEU A 186 10.46 -8.54 -13.05
C LEU A 186 10.69 -9.25 -11.70
N ARG A 187 9.62 -9.54 -10.94
CA ARG A 187 9.71 -10.30 -9.71
C ARG A 187 10.26 -11.70 -9.97
N ASN A 188 9.64 -12.45 -10.87
CA ASN A 188 9.96 -13.86 -11.09
C ASN A 188 11.40 -14.06 -11.57
N GLU A 189 11.91 -13.16 -12.42
CA GLU A 189 13.24 -13.26 -12.99
C GLU A 189 14.35 -12.72 -12.07
N TYR A 190 14.10 -11.60 -11.40
CA TYR A 190 15.17 -10.91 -10.67
C TYR A 190 14.99 -10.91 -9.15
N PHE A 191 13.76 -11.00 -8.63
CA PHE A 191 13.44 -10.80 -7.22
C PHE A 191 12.40 -11.81 -6.70
N PRO A 192 12.62 -13.12 -6.83
CA PRO A 192 11.59 -14.15 -6.62
C PRO A 192 11.07 -14.24 -5.17
N ASP A 193 11.82 -13.71 -4.20
CA ASP A 193 11.44 -13.64 -2.79
C ASP A 193 10.62 -12.39 -2.44
N LYS A 194 10.40 -11.47 -3.39
CA LYS A 194 9.71 -10.21 -3.14
C LYS A 194 8.21 -10.31 -3.45
N LYS A 195 7.43 -9.58 -2.66
CA LYS A 195 5.98 -9.49 -2.80
C LYS A 195 5.57 -8.40 -3.78
N LEU A 196 4.37 -8.53 -4.32
CA LEU A 196 3.77 -7.56 -5.23
C LEU A 196 2.58 -6.84 -4.59
N SER A 197 2.59 -5.52 -4.68
CA SER A 197 1.46 -4.68 -4.31
C SER A 197 0.87 -4.06 -5.56
N MET A 198 -0.18 -4.68 -6.09
CA MET A 198 -0.90 -4.27 -7.30
C MET A 198 -2.40 -4.40 -7.07
N GLY A 199 -3.20 -3.66 -7.84
CA GLY A 199 -4.65 -3.77 -7.82
C GLY A 199 -5.34 -2.84 -6.84
N MET A 200 -6.36 -2.18 -7.37
CA MET A 200 -7.29 -1.28 -6.70
C MET A 200 -8.73 -1.74 -6.96
N SER A 201 -9.72 -0.99 -6.52
CA SER A 201 -11.15 -1.37 -6.66
C SER A 201 -11.62 -1.63 -8.10
N GLY A 202 -10.92 -1.11 -9.11
CA GLY A 202 -11.26 -1.29 -10.52
C GLY A 202 -10.49 -2.39 -11.25
N ASP A 203 -9.38 -2.89 -10.70
CA ASP A 203 -8.45 -3.76 -11.41
C ASP A 203 -7.85 -4.90 -10.55
N TYR A 204 -8.40 -5.16 -9.36
CA TYR A 204 -7.90 -6.19 -8.44
C TYR A 204 -7.98 -7.61 -9.00
N ASP A 205 -9.01 -7.91 -9.81
CA ASP A 205 -9.12 -9.22 -10.45
C ASP A 205 -7.95 -9.47 -11.39
N LEU A 206 -7.60 -8.46 -12.19
CA LEU A 206 -6.45 -8.50 -13.07
C LEU A 206 -5.14 -8.61 -12.28
N ALA A 207 -5.01 -7.86 -11.17
CA ALA A 207 -3.85 -7.95 -10.31
C ALA A 207 -3.65 -9.34 -9.70
N LEU A 208 -4.74 -10.03 -9.32
CA LEU A 208 -4.67 -11.41 -8.81
C LEU A 208 -4.25 -12.40 -9.89
N GLN A 209 -4.66 -12.21 -11.15
CA GLN A 209 -4.20 -13.04 -12.28
C GLN A 209 -2.69 -12.94 -12.47
N TYR A 210 -2.09 -11.78 -12.18
CA TYR A 210 -0.65 -11.55 -12.24
C TYR A 210 0.06 -11.70 -10.87
N GLY A 211 -0.58 -12.38 -9.90
CA GLY A 211 0.06 -12.82 -8.66
C GLY A 211 0.32 -11.70 -7.65
N SER A 212 -0.60 -10.74 -7.53
CA SER A 212 -0.54 -9.73 -6.48
C SER A 212 -0.67 -10.34 -5.09
N ASP A 213 0.19 -9.91 -4.16
CA ASP A 213 0.14 -10.28 -2.74
C ASP A 213 -0.65 -9.27 -1.91
N TYR A 214 -0.71 -8.00 -2.34
CA TYR A 214 -1.40 -6.92 -1.64
C TYR A 214 -2.34 -6.17 -2.58
N LEU A 215 -3.63 -6.15 -2.23
CA LEU A 215 -4.67 -5.40 -2.93
C LEU A 215 -5.03 -4.13 -2.13
N ARG A 216 -5.14 -2.99 -2.79
CA ARG A 216 -5.44 -1.69 -2.17
C ARG A 216 -6.87 -1.28 -2.50
N ILE A 217 -7.83 -1.71 -1.68
CA ILE A 217 -9.25 -1.59 -1.97
C ILE A 217 -9.92 -0.54 -1.07
N GLY A 218 -10.54 0.46 -1.68
CA GLY A 218 -11.27 1.53 -0.98
C GLY A 218 -12.78 1.46 -1.19
N SER A 219 -13.26 1.85 -2.38
CA SER A 219 -14.69 2.03 -2.66
C SER A 219 -15.54 0.77 -2.49
N LYS A 220 -15.01 -0.41 -2.74
CA LYS A 220 -15.71 -1.69 -2.51
C LYS A 220 -15.98 -1.97 -1.02
N ILE A 221 -15.22 -1.34 -0.11
CA ILE A 221 -15.35 -1.51 1.35
C ILE A 221 -16.11 -0.34 1.95
N PHE A 222 -15.70 0.90 1.63
CA PHE A 222 -16.18 2.12 2.27
C PHE A 222 -17.20 2.91 1.43
N GLY A 223 -17.58 2.41 0.25
CA GLY A 223 -18.39 3.16 -0.71
C GLY A 223 -17.60 4.26 -1.43
N ASP A 224 -18.26 4.90 -2.39
CA ASP A 224 -17.69 5.97 -3.17
C ASP A 224 -17.35 7.20 -2.33
N ARG A 225 -16.46 8.05 -2.85
CA ARG A 225 -16.12 9.30 -2.20
C ARG A 225 -17.31 10.25 -2.27
N VAL A 226 -17.84 10.65 -1.12
CA VAL A 226 -18.75 11.77 -1.03
C VAL A 226 -17.89 13.04 -1.16
N TYR A 227 -17.80 13.60 -2.36
CA TYR A 227 -17.28 14.97 -2.52
C TYR A 227 -18.32 15.89 -1.92
N GLY A 228 -18.03 16.47 -0.76
CA GLY A 228 -18.90 17.44 -0.13
C GLY A 228 -19.13 18.61 -1.08
N THR A 229 -20.36 18.75 -1.55
CA THR A 229 -20.88 19.97 -2.16
C THR A 229 -21.19 20.94 -1.03
N ASP A 230 -20.16 21.53 -0.41
CA ASP A 230 -20.35 22.66 0.49
C ASP A 230 -19.11 23.58 0.44
N LYS A 231 -19.09 24.38 -0.63
CA LYS A 231 -18.49 25.70 -0.64
C LYS A 231 -19.41 26.60 -1.47
N GLN A 232 -20.59 26.92 -0.92
CA GLN A 232 -21.34 28.10 -1.25
C GLN A 232 -21.97 28.63 0.04
N ALA A 233 -21.31 29.59 0.64
CA ALA A 233 -21.88 30.77 1.31
C ALA A 233 -20.72 31.65 1.76
#